data_bb2bd9a8d7b66ced2372643d3a5606eb
#
_entry.id   bb2bd9a8d7b66ced2372643d3a5606eb
#
_cell.length_a   1.000
_cell.length_b   1.000
_cell.length_c   1.000
_cell.angle_alpha   90.00
_cell.angle_beta   90.00
_cell.angle_gamma   90.00
#
_symmetry.space_group_name_H-M   'P 1'
#
loop_
_entity.id
_entity.type
_entity.pdbx_description
1 polymer ?
#
loop_
_entity_poly.entity_id
_entity_poly.type
_entity_poly.pdbx_seq_one_letter_code
_entity_poly.pdbx_strand_id
1 'polypeptide(L)'
;MRSQCAHCTRLSVARELQAEGLRELIEQFYVKPDSLAIRYGMKFEAALEQELLQNLGDLIQAPQPQTLEATIELMKQGVPVIYQGVLKGGSGELEFSGRPDFLVRGDYRFEFTDSGLTAKQVGHWSGGYSAWDAKLSSTPKPDYQIQVGLYVDVLRTLGLEAP
;
A
#
# COMPACT_ATOMS: atom_id res chain seq x y z
N MET A 1 15.78 4.86 -19.19
CA MET A 1 14.30 4.95 -19.15
C MET A 1 13.74 3.93 -20.11
N ARG A 2 13.11 2.84 -19.66
CA ARG A 2 12.29 2.01 -20.54
C ARG A 2 11.00 2.78 -20.75
N SER A 3 10.79 3.34 -21.93
CA SER A 3 9.49 3.89 -22.32
C SER A 3 8.46 2.78 -22.15
N GLN A 4 7.43 3.00 -21.33
CA GLN A 4 6.29 2.10 -21.29
C GLN A 4 5.72 2.05 -22.72
N CYS A 5 5.78 0.86 -23.31
CA CYS A 5 5.26 0.65 -24.65
C CYS A 5 3.74 0.93 -24.60
N ALA A 6 3.26 1.84 -25.43
CA ALA A 6 1.83 2.20 -25.49
C ALA A 6 0.93 0.96 -25.73
N HIS A 7 1.45 -0.04 -26.44
CA HIS A 7 0.76 -1.32 -26.66
C HIS A 7 0.64 -2.11 -25.34
N CYS A 8 1.72 -2.21 -24.56
CA CYS A 8 1.70 -2.91 -23.27
C CYS A 8 0.75 -2.22 -22.29
N THR A 9 0.73 -0.89 -22.27
CA THR A 9 -0.20 -0.12 -21.41
C THR A 9 -1.65 -0.38 -21.83
N ARG A 10 -1.96 -0.36 -23.13
CA ARG A 10 -3.31 -0.67 -23.63
C ARG A 10 -3.77 -2.08 -23.28
N LEU A 11 -2.89 -3.08 -23.41
CA LEU A 11 -3.19 -4.47 -23.02
C LEU A 11 -3.45 -4.59 -21.52
N SER A 12 -2.66 -3.90 -20.68
CA SER A 12 -2.87 -3.88 -19.24
C SER A 12 -4.22 -3.27 -18.87
N VAL A 13 -4.55 -2.10 -19.45
CA VAL A 13 -5.84 -1.42 -19.23
C VAL A 13 -7.00 -2.29 -19.72
N ALA A 14 -6.90 -2.88 -20.93
CA ALA A 14 -7.96 -3.75 -21.46
C ALA A 14 -8.19 -4.98 -20.58
N ARG A 15 -7.15 -5.52 -20.00
CA ARG A 15 -7.22 -6.64 -19.03
C ARG A 15 -7.93 -6.23 -17.74
N GLU A 16 -7.56 -5.09 -17.16
CA GLU A 16 -8.17 -4.58 -15.92
C GLU A 16 -9.66 -4.24 -16.13
N LEU A 17 -10.01 -3.70 -17.29
CA LEU A 17 -11.40 -3.38 -17.65
C LEU A 17 -12.21 -4.61 -18.07
N GLN A 18 -11.61 -5.81 -18.11
CA GLN A 18 -12.25 -7.05 -18.56
C GLN A 18 -13.02 -6.88 -19.88
N ALA A 19 -12.43 -6.13 -20.82
CA ALA A 19 -13.07 -5.78 -22.09
C ALA A 19 -13.53 -7.05 -22.83
N GLU A 20 -14.84 -7.23 -22.96
CA GLU A 20 -15.43 -8.35 -23.69
C GLU A 20 -14.93 -8.37 -25.14
N GLY A 21 -14.63 -9.56 -25.65
CA GLY A 21 -14.09 -9.77 -27.01
C GLY A 21 -12.58 -9.62 -27.15
N LEU A 22 -11.86 -9.13 -26.14
CA LEU A 22 -10.39 -9.06 -26.16
C LEU A 22 -9.74 -10.05 -25.19
N ARG A 23 -10.53 -10.78 -24.41
CA ARG A 23 -10.02 -11.67 -23.35
C ARG A 23 -9.07 -12.74 -23.87
N GLU A 24 -9.44 -13.44 -24.92
CA GLU A 24 -8.61 -14.49 -25.53
C GLU A 24 -7.31 -13.91 -26.11
N LEU A 25 -7.37 -12.75 -26.76
CA LEU A 25 -6.20 -12.03 -27.27
C LEU A 25 -5.28 -11.55 -26.15
N ILE A 26 -5.85 -11.07 -25.04
CA ILE A 26 -5.10 -10.63 -23.87
C ILE A 26 -4.40 -11.82 -23.22
N GLU A 27 -5.10 -12.95 -23.00
CA GLU A 27 -4.51 -14.17 -22.44
C GLU A 27 -3.41 -14.73 -23.32
N GLN A 28 -3.54 -14.65 -24.64
CA GLN A 28 -2.55 -15.15 -25.61
C GLN A 28 -1.28 -14.29 -25.66
N PHE A 29 -1.40 -12.97 -25.54
CA PHE A 29 -0.27 -12.04 -25.74
C PHE A 29 0.21 -11.35 -24.47
N TYR A 30 -0.53 -11.44 -23.37
CA TYR A 30 -0.10 -10.86 -22.10
C TYR A 30 0.88 -11.78 -21.39
N VAL A 31 2.16 -11.49 -21.53
CA VAL A 31 3.19 -12.09 -20.68
C VAL A 31 3.29 -11.25 -19.42
N LYS A 32 2.89 -11.81 -18.27
CA LYS A 32 3.12 -11.16 -16.96
C LYS A 32 4.63 -10.87 -16.84
N PRO A 33 5.04 -9.64 -16.64
CA PRO A 33 6.46 -9.34 -16.54
C PRO A 33 7.05 -10.00 -15.29
N ASP A 34 7.66 -11.17 -15.46
CA ASP A 34 8.46 -11.82 -14.43
C ASP A 34 9.87 -11.23 -14.45
N SER A 35 9.99 -9.96 -14.03
CA SER A 35 11.28 -9.30 -13.97
C SER A 35 12.00 -9.64 -12.67
N LEU A 36 13.33 -9.75 -12.73
CA LEU A 36 14.20 -9.88 -11.55
C LEU A 36 13.85 -8.80 -10.49
N ALA A 37 13.53 -7.58 -10.94
CA ALA A 37 13.14 -6.48 -10.06
C ALA A 37 11.85 -6.78 -9.27
N ILE A 38 10.86 -7.43 -9.89
CA ILE A 38 9.62 -7.82 -9.19
C ILE A 38 9.91 -8.89 -8.15
N ARG A 39 10.69 -9.92 -8.52
CA ARG A 39 11.05 -11.00 -7.57
C ARG A 39 11.87 -10.50 -6.39
N TYR A 40 12.83 -9.60 -6.62
CA TYR A 40 13.58 -8.99 -5.52
C TYR A 40 12.74 -8.03 -4.70
N GLY A 41 11.83 -7.27 -5.32
CA GLY A 41 10.84 -6.45 -4.60
C GLY A 41 10.00 -7.27 -3.64
N MET A 42 9.41 -8.35 -4.11
CA MET A 42 8.60 -9.27 -3.26
C MET A 42 9.41 -9.90 -2.12
N LYS A 43 10.67 -10.28 -2.36
CA LYS A 43 11.56 -10.81 -1.31
C LYS A 43 11.91 -9.75 -0.27
N PHE A 44 12.14 -8.52 -0.71
CA PHE A 44 12.41 -7.39 0.17
C PHE A 44 11.21 -7.07 1.04
N GLU A 45 10.01 -6.98 0.45
CA GLU A 45 8.76 -6.75 1.17
C GLU A 45 8.51 -7.85 2.21
N ALA A 46 8.68 -9.13 1.84
CA ALA A 46 8.51 -10.25 2.76
C ALA A 46 9.54 -10.26 3.91
N ALA A 47 10.79 -9.89 3.63
CA ALA A 47 11.82 -9.80 4.66
C ALA A 47 11.54 -8.64 5.63
N LEU A 48 11.13 -7.48 5.10
CA LEU A 48 10.75 -6.32 5.90
C LEU A 48 9.51 -6.62 6.76
N GLU A 49 8.50 -7.29 6.19
CA GLU A 49 7.33 -7.74 6.92
C GLU A 49 7.72 -8.62 8.11
N GLN A 50 8.54 -9.64 7.85
CA GLN A 50 8.97 -10.57 8.90
C GLN A 50 9.74 -9.85 10.01
N GLU A 51 10.65 -8.96 9.67
CA GLU A 51 11.40 -8.15 10.63
C GLU A 51 10.46 -7.26 11.46
N LEU A 52 9.52 -6.57 10.81
CA LEU A 52 8.56 -5.70 11.49
C LEU A 52 7.62 -6.47 12.41
N LEU A 53 7.09 -7.62 11.97
CA LEU A 53 6.23 -8.45 12.81
C LEU A 53 6.96 -8.93 14.07
N GLN A 54 8.25 -9.27 13.93
CA GLN A 54 9.09 -9.68 15.08
C GLN A 54 9.38 -8.52 16.03
N ASN A 55 9.68 -7.34 15.51
CA ASN A 55 10.12 -6.18 16.30
C ASN A 55 8.96 -5.36 16.87
N LEU A 56 7.81 -5.34 16.21
CA LEU A 56 6.64 -4.57 16.64
C LEU A 56 5.71 -5.37 17.57
N GLY A 57 5.69 -6.69 17.47
CA GLY A 57 4.82 -7.52 18.31
C GLY A 57 3.37 -7.05 18.35
N ASP A 58 2.87 -6.66 19.50
CA ASP A 58 1.48 -6.23 19.70
C ASP A 58 1.16 -4.85 19.09
N LEU A 59 2.17 -4.10 18.64
CA LEU A 59 1.97 -2.79 18.02
C LEU A 59 1.44 -2.89 16.57
N ILE A 60 1.57 -4.06 15.94
CA ILE A 60 1.16 -4.26 14.54
C ILE A 60 0.02 -5.27 14.44
N GLN A 61 -0.99 -4.95 13.64
CA GLN A 61 -2.11 -5.84 13.35
C GLN A 61 -2.49 -5.76 11.87
N ALA A 62 -2.98 -6.87 11.32
CA ALA A 62 -3.57 -6.91 9.98
C ALA A 62 -5.10 -7.06 10.08
N PRO A 63 -5.89 -6.39 9.22
CA PRO A 63 -7.34 -6.54 9.24
C PRO A 63 -7.76 -7.98 8.87
N GLN A 64 -8.70 -8.54 9.64
CA GLN A 64 -9.26 -9.87 9.43
C GLN A 64 -10.79 -9.76 9.49
N PRO A 65 -11.52 -9.97 8.38
CA PRO A 65 -11.04 -10.18 7.01
C PRO A 65 -10.34 -8.94 6.42
N GLN A 66 -9.62 -9.09 5.31
CA GLN A 66 -8.99 -7.95 4.62
C GLN A 66 -10.04 -7.11 3.89
N THR A 67 -10.72 -6.24 4.63
CA THR A 67 -11.76 -5.33 4.12
C THR A 67 -11.54 -3.92 4.65
N LEU A 68 -12.21 -2.96 4.01
CA LEU A 68 -12.21 -1.57 4.48
C LEU A 68 -12.79 -1.44 5.89
N GLU A 69 -13.89 -2.14 6.16
CA GLU A 69 -14.60 -2.10 7.44
C GLU A 69 -13.69 -2.58 8.58
N ALA A 70 -12.99 -3.71 8.39
CA ALA A 70 -12.06 -4.24 9.36
C ALA A 70 -10.85 -3.31 9.55
N THR A 71 -10.38 -2.65 8.48
CA THR A 71 -9.31 -1.63 8.57
C THR A 71 -9.76 -0.44 9.40
N ILE A 72 -10.95 0.10 9.15
CA ILE A 72 -11.53 1.22 9.90
C ILE A 72 -11.72 0.84 11.38
N GLU A 73 -12.11 -0.39 11.65
CA GLU A 73 -12.28 -0.87 13.03
C GLU A 73 -10.94 -0.87 13.78
N LEU A 74 -9.86 -1.37 13.18
CA LEU A 74 -8.52 -1.29 13.77
C LEU A 74 -8.06 0.17 13.98
N MET A 75 -8.38 1.07 13.04
CA MET A 75 -8.10 2.49 13.21
C MET A 75 -8.86 3.10 14.39
N LYS A 76 -10.14 2.77 14.59
CA LYS A 76 -10.94 3.22 15.72
C LYS A 76 -10.42 2.69 17.05
N GLN A 77 -9.92 1.47 17.07
CA GLN A 77 -9.26 0.86 18.23
C GLN A 77 -7.91 1.52 18.54
N GLY A 78 -7.38 2.32 17.63
CA GLY A 78 -6.12 3.03 17.80
C GLY A 78 -4.89 2.12 17.68
N VAL A 79 -4.96 1.08 16.85
CA VAL A 79 -3.82 0.19 16.60
C VAL A 79 -2.65 1.01 16.06
N PRO A 80 -1.45 0.95 16.65
CA PRO A 80 -0.32 1.79 16.25
C PRO A 80 0.12 1.62 14.80
N VAL A 81 0.17 0.38 14.32
CA VAL A 81 0.57 0.04 12.94
C VAL A 81 -0.40 -0.98 12.37
N ILE A 82 -1.04 -0.68 11.27
CA ILE A 82 -1.91 -1.60 10.55
C ILE A 82 -1.20 -2.06 9.29
N TYR A 83 -0.93 -3.36 9.18
CA TYR A 83 -0.30 -3.97 8.02
C TYR A 83 -1.32 -4.29 6.94
N GLN A 84 -1.02 -3.86 5.71
CA GLN A 84 -1.86 -4.08 4.53
C GLN A 84 -3.35 -3.73 4.74
N GLY A 85 -3.61 -2.62 5.42
CA GLY A 85 -4.96 -2.11 5.59
C GLY A 85 -5.60 -1.78 4.24
N VAL A 86 -6.86 -2.18 4.05
CA VAL A 86 -7.60 -1.87 2.82
C VAL A 86 -8.14 -0.46 2.89
N LEU A 87 -7.81 0.36 1.89
CA LEU A 87 -8.38 1.68 1.68
C LEU A 87 -9.22 1.67 0.39
N LYS A 88 -10.41 2.23 0.47
CA LYS A 88 -11.32 2.38 -0.66
C LYS A 88 -12.00 3.74 -0.58
N GLY A 89 -11.97 4.45 -1.68
CA GLY A 89 -12.60 5.76 -1.79
C GLY A 89 -12.58 6.26 -3.23
N GLY A 90 -13.14 7.42 -3.45
CA GLY A 90 -13.16 8.05 -4.76
C GLY A 90 -14.22 9.14 -4.81
N SER A 91 -14.21 9.94 -5.87
CA SER A 91 -15.22 10.95 -6.14
C SER A 91 -15.80 10.74 -7.53
N GLY A 92 -17.14 10.78 -7.64
CA GLY A 92 -17.84 10.59 -8.91
C GLY A 92 -17.74 9.16 -9.47
N GLU A 93 -17.34 9.04 -10.72
CA GLU A 93 -17.23 7.76 -11.44
C GLU A 93 -15.91 7.01 -11.18
N LEU A 94 -14.97 7.64 -10.49
CA LEU A 94 -13.66 7.05 -10.22
C LEU A 94 -13.60 6.50 -8.79
N GLU A 95 -13.60 5.18 -8.68
CA GLU A 95 -13.29 4.48 -7.42
C GLU A 95 -11.82 4.07 -7.40
N PHE A 96 -11.18 4.34 -6.26
CA PHE A 96 -9.86 3.85 -5.96
C PHE A 96 -9.93 2.82 -4.84
N SER A 97 -9.25 1.70 -5.02
CA SER A 97 -9.05 0.70 -3.98
C SER A 97 -7.58 0.29 -3.94
N GLY A 98 -7.00 0.28 -2.76
CA GLY A 98 -5.61 -0.10 -2.60
C GLY A 98 -5.28 -0.54 -1.18
N ARG A 99 -4.06 -1.05 -1.03
CA ARG A 99 -3.52 -1.52 0.25
C ARG A 99 -2.12 -0.96 0.41
N PRO A 100 -1.94 0.12 1.19
CA PRO A 100 -0.60 0.53 1.61
C PRO A 100 0.05 -0.58 2.44
N ASP A 101 1.36 -0.69 2.39
CA ASP A 101 2.07 -1.67 3.20
C ASP A 101 1.79 -1.43 4.68
N PHE A 102 1.78 -0.17 5.10
CA PHE A 102 1.49 0.19 6.49
C PHE A 102 0.60 1.43 6.58
N LEU A 103 -0.35 1.40 7.52
CA LEU A 103 -1.04 2.57 8.04
C LEU A 103 -0.51 2.80 9.46
N VAL A 104 0.20 3.90 9.64
CA VAL A 104 0.87 4.24 10.89
C VAL A 104 0.09 5.35 11.60
N ARG A 105 -0.27 5.12 12.86
CA ARG A 105 -0.98 6.10 13.69
C ARG A 105 -0.16 7.38 13.82
N GLY A 106 -0.80 8.53 13.77
CA GLY A 106 -0.16 9.84 13.62
C GLY A 106 0.87 10.20 14.70
N ASP A 107 0.79 9.59 15.88
CA ASP A 107 1.74 9.75 16.97
C ASP A 107 2.87 8.71 16.98
N TYR A 108 2.97 7.85 15.95
CA TYR A 108 4.06 6.88 15.81
C TYR A 108 4.94 7.20 14.61
N ARG A 109 6.21 6.79 14.69
CA ARG A 109 7.18 6.83 13.58
C ARG A 109 8.01 5.56 13.57
N PHE A 110 8.38 5.11 12.38
CA PHE A 110 9.38 4.05 12.24
C PHE A 110 10.77 4.59 12.60
N GLU A 111 11.53 3.79 13.33
CA GLU A 111 12.89 4.09 13.78
C GLU A 111 13.79 2.88 13.58
N PHE A 112 15.01 3.10 13.08
CA PHE A 112 16.02 2.06 13.02
C PHE A 112 16.79 2.03 14.34
N THR A 113 16.84 0.85 14.94
CA THR A 113 17.59 0.57 16.16
C THR A 113 18.65 -0.50 15.89
N ASP A 114 19.49 -0.80 16.88
CA ASP A 114 20.47 -1.90 16.76
C ASP A 114 19.80 -3.27 16.56
N SER A 115 18.55 -3.41 16.95
CA SER A 115 17.73 -4.62 16.75
C SER A 115 16.91 -4.62 15.46
N GLY A 116 17.04 -3.60 14.62
CA GLY A 116 16.31 -3.47 13.34
C GLY A 116 15.24 -2.38 13.36
N LEU A 117 14.30 -2.47 12.42
CA LEU A 117 13.23 -1.50 12.27
C LEU A 117 12.14 -1.72 13.33
N THR A 118 11.78 -0.65 14.04
CA THR A 118 10.71 -0.64 15.05
C THR A 118 9.81 0.58 14.88
N ALA A 119 8.73 0.67 15.66
CA ALA A 119 7.87 1.86 15.74
C ALA A 119 7.90 2.44 17.15
N LYS A 120 8.05 3.76 17.23
CA LYS A 120 8.11 4.51 18.48
C LYS A 120 7.05 5.57 18.54
N GLN A 121 6.44 5.70 19.71
CA GLN A 121 5.53 6.80 19.98
C GLN A 121 6.31 8.11 20.17
N VAL A 122 5.97 9.14 19.40
CA VAL A 122 6.67 10.44 19.37
C VAL A 122 5.79 11.62 19.81
N GLY A 123 4.55 11.37 20.18
CA GLY A 123 3.62 12.43 20.55
C GLY A 123 2.34 11.93 21.19
N HIS A 124 1.31 12.77 21.13
CA HIS A 124 -0.05 12.42 21.52
C HIS A 124 -0.88 12.15 20.28
N TRP A 125 -1.71 11.14 20.32
CA TRP A 125 -2.61 10.84 19.21
C TRP A 125 -3.75 11.88 19.15
N SER A 126 -3.80 12.61 18.05
CA SER A 126 -4.86 13.58 17.73
C SER A 126 -5.93 13.03 16.79
N GLY A 127 -5.91 11.71 16.53
CA GLY A 127 -6.68 11.06 15.47
C GLY A 127 -5.84 10.92 14.20
N GLY A 128 -6.24 10.02 13.34
CA GLY A 128 -5.68 9.85 12.01
C GLY A 128 -4.45 8.94 11.90
N TYR A 129 -4.18 8.62 10.64
CA TYR A 129 -3.15 7.68 10.20
C TYR A 129 -2.40 8.25 9.00
N SER A 130 -1.16 7.84 8.82
CA SER A 130 -0.33 8.10 7.64
C SER A 130 -0.16 6.80 6.85
N ALA A 131 -0.25 6.87 5.53
CA ALA A 131 0.03 5.74 4.65
C ALA A 131 1.53 5.65 4.34
N TRP A 132 2.10 4.46 4.46
CA TRP A 132 3.49 4.15 4.19
C TRP A 132 3.59 2.98 3.23
N ASP A 133 4.54 3.08 2.30
CA ASP A 133 4.74 2.09 1.24
C ASP A 133 6.24 1.81 1.13
N ALA A 134 6.64 0.56 1.33
CA ALA A 134 8.02 0.12 1.25
C ALA A 134 8.42 -0.10 -0.21
N LYS A 135 9.50 0.49 -0.65
CA LYS A 135 9.97 0.36 -2.03
C LYS A 135 11.47 0.05 -2.10
N LEU A 136 11.81 -0.99 -2.84
CA LEU A 136 13.20 -1.30 -3.16
C LEU A 136 13.70 -0.36 -4.27
N SER A 137 13.88 0.91 -3.92
CA SER A 137 14.37 1.94 -4.86
C SER A 137 15.11 3.02 -4.08
N SER A 138 16.29 3.39 -4.57
CA SER A 138 17.11 4.48 -3.99
C SER A 138 16.58 5.87 -4.35
N THR A 139 15.67 5.97 -5.32
CA THR A 139 15.10 7.24 -5.78
C THR A 139 13.59 7.17 -5.82
N PRO A 140 12.88 8.20 -5.28
CA PRO A 140 11.44 8.31 -5.43
C PRO A 140 11.05 8.38 -6.91
N LYS A 141 10.06 7.58 -7.31
CA LYS A 141 9.48 7.64 -8.66
C LYS A 141 8.13 8.36 -8.57
N PRO A 142 7.75 9.13 -9.62
CA PRO A 142 6.46 9.81 -9.64
C PRO A 142 5.27 8.88 -9.36
N ASP A 143 5.29 7.65 -9.91
CA ASP A 143 4.23 6.67 -9.71
C ASP A 143 4.04 6.29 -8.23
N TYR A 144 5.14 6.22 -7.46
CA TYR A 144 5.07 5.93 -6.01
C TYR A 144 4.47 7.10 -5.23
N GLN A 145 4.81 8.34 -5.62
CA GLN A 145 4.24 9.54 -5.01
C GLN A 145 2.74 9.65 -5.28
N ILE A 146 2.30 9.34 -6.51
CA ILE A 146 0.89 9.30 -6.88
C ILE A 146 0.15 8.24 -6.05
N GLN A 147 0.72 7.04 -5.94
CA GLN A 147 0.12 5.96 -5.16
C GLN A 147 -0.10 6.36 -3.70
N VAL A 148 0.92 6.89 -3.05
CA VAL A 148 0.82 7.35 -1.65
C VAL A 148 -0.15 8.54 -1.55
N GLY A 149 -0.13 9.46 -2.51
CA GLY A 149 -1.07 10.58 -2.59
C GLY A 149 -2.53 10.14 -2.62
N LEU A 150 -2.85 9.10 -3.40
CA LEU A 150 -4.20 8.51 -3.44
C LEU A 150 -4.61 7.92 -2.09
N TYR A 151 -3.70 7.25 -1.38
CA TYR A 151 -3.99 6.77 -0.02
C TYR A 151 -4.28 7.90 0.95
N VAL A 152 -3.50 8.97 0.89
CA VAL A 152 -3.71 10.17 1.71
C VAL A 152 -5.08 10.81 1.42
N ASP A 153 -5.48 10.93 0.15
CA ASP A 153 -6.78 11.47 -0.22
C ASP A 153 -7.94 10.62 0.28
N VAL A 154 -7.80 9.29 0.27
CA VAL A 154 -8.80 8.38 0.86
C VAL A 154 -8.88 8.59 2.38
N LEU A 155 -7.74 8.64 3.09
CA LEU A 155 -7.70 8.88 4.53
C LEU A 155 -8.33 10.22 4.89
N ARG A 156 -8.07 11.26 4.10
CA ARG A 156 -8.67 12.59 4.26
C ARG A 156 -10.18 12.55 4.08
N THR A 157 -10.66 11.88 3.04
CA THR A 157 -12.10 11.72 2.77
C THR A 157 -12.83 10.98 3.90
N LEU A 158 -12.15 10.01 4.52
CA LEU A 158 -12.65 9.26 5.68
C LEU A 158 -12.53 10.05 6.99
N GLY A 159 -11.87 11.21 7.00
CA GLY A 159 -11.56 11.97 8.22
C GLY A 159 -10.55 11.28 9.14
N LEU A 160 -9.68 10.44 8.56
CA LEU A 160 -8.70 9.60 9.26
C LEU A 160 -7.25 9.93 8.86
N GLU A 161 -7.02 11.05 8.18
CA GLU A 161 -5.66 11.54 7.87
C GLU A 161 -4.98 12.06 9.14
N ALA A 162 -3.73 11.71 9.35
CA ALA A 162 -2.89 12.32 10.39
C ALA A 162 -2.49 13.75 9.97
N PRO A 163 -2.43 14.70 10.91
CA PRO A 163 -2.03 16.08 10.64
C PRO A 163 -0.56 16.20 10.18
#